data_16082b6129510d812c90332250627a6f
#
_entry.id   16082b6129510d812c90332250627a6f
#
_cell.length_a   1.000
_cell.length_b   1.000
_cell.length_c   1.000
_cell.angle_alpha   90.00
_cell.angle_beta   90.00
_cell.angle_gamma   90.00
#
_symmetry.space_group_name_H-M   'P 1'
#
loop_
_entity.id
_entity.type
_entity.pdbx_description
1 polymer ?
#
loop_
_entity_poly.entity_id
_entity_poly.type
_entity_poly.pdbx_seq_one_letter_code
_entity_poly.pdbx_strand_id
1 'polypeptide(L)'
;MKKFIFQKLLKASVKRKKLITNKSFISRLFSNPDMLIQTLFCFLLRKQNSFFSIKTKTFWGKKMNVLLPEVVSSDIRRFGFIEESVASFIINFASEGDCLIDVGAHFGFFSLLMADIVGKTGSVHSFEPTPSTFSVLKKNISFDNNIFINRNAIWDLDTEIELNDYGPSSSAFNSIHESRDKRKYEKAIKNKIKVKTLRLDDYVRDHQIIPKLIKIDAESAEYQVLKGMDNILSKMEPLLCIELGDLGIEGVISSKKII
;
A
#
# COMPACT_ATOMS: atom_id res chain seq x y z
N MET A 1 17.70 17.48 -5.81
CA MET A 1 16.61 18.42 -6.17
C MET A 1 15.23 17.79 -6.09
N LYS A 2 14.97 16.64 -6.70
CA LYS A 2 13.66 15.93 -6.74
C LYS A 2 13.10 15.59 -5.36
N LYS A 3 13.91 15.01 -4.46
CA LYS A 3 13.51 14.68 -3.08
C LYS A 3 13.03 15.91 -2.30
N PHE A 4 13.73 17.03 -2.41
CA PHE A 4 13.34 18.30 -1.78
C PHE A 4 11.96 18.78 -2.26
N ILE A 5 11.71 18.68 -3.57
CA ILE A 5 10.40 19.02 -4.15
C ILE A 5 9.31 18.12 -3.60
N PHE A 6 9.53 16.79 -3.55
CA PHE A 6 8.56 15.83 -3.03
C PHE A 6 8.26 16.07 -1.55
N GLN A 7 9.28 16.35 -0.72
CA GLN A 7 9.07 16.69 0.69
C GLN A 7 8.23 17.97 0.84
N LYS A 8 8.52 19.00 0.05
CA LYS A 8 7.75 20.26 0.07
C LYS A 8 6.28 20.02 -0.31
N LEU A 9 6.04 19.24 -1.34
CA LEU A 9 4.69 18.90 -1.80
C LEU A 9 3.94 18.04 -0.78
N LEU A 10 4.58 17.05 -0.17
CA LEU A 10 4.01 16.25 0.90
C LEU A 10 3.60 17.11 2.08
N LYS A 11 4.51 17.95 2.60
CA LYS A 11 4.22 18.89 3.69
C LYS A 11 3.05 19.81 3.39
N ALA A 12 2.94 20.31 2.17
CA ALA A 12 1.82 21.15 1.74
C ALA A 12 0.49 20.36 1.77
N SER A 13 0.49 19.13 1.28
CA SER A 13 -0.69 18.26 1.29
C SER A 13 -1.12 17.87 2.70
N VAL A 14 -0.18 17.58 3.59
CA VAL A 14 -0.43 17.31 5.01
C VAL A 14 -1.02 18.54 5.71
N LYS A 15 -0.44 19.73 5.48
CA LYS A 15 -1.00 20.99 6.02
C LYS A 15 -2.43 21.20 5.54
N ARG A 16 -2.71 20.95 4.25
CA ARG A 16 -4.07 21.01 3.69
C ARG A 16 -5.01 20.00 4.37
N LYS A 17 -4.59 18.74 4.56
CA LYS A 17 -5.36 17.71 5.26
C LYS A 17 -5.73 18.19 6.66
N LYS A 18 -4.75 18.66 7.46
CA LYS A 18 -4.96 19.18 8.82
C LYS A 18 -5.95 20.37 8.85
N LEU A 19 -5.81 21.32 7.94
CA LEU A 19 -6.72 22.48 7.84
C LEU A 19 -8.18 22.06 7.54
N ILE A 20 -8.36 21.01 6.73
CA ILE A 20 -9.69 20.49 6.39
C ILE A 20 -10.25 19.67 7.54
N THR A 21 -9.47 18.78 8.15
CA THR A 21 -9.95 17.88 9.20
C THR A 21 -10.24 18.58 10.52
N ASN A 22 -9.56 19.69 10.82
CA ASN A 22 -9.78 20.49 12.03
C ASN A 22 -11.01 21.40 11.96
N LYS A 23 -11.65 21.55 10.81
CA LYS A 23 -12.90 22.32 10.69
C LYS A 23 -14.09 21.52 11.22
N SER A 24 -15.11 22.21 11.73
CA SER A 24 -16.39 21.58 12.08
C SER A 24 -17.02 20.92 10.85
N PHE A 25 -17.89 19.95 11.06
CA PHE A 25 -18.58 19.23 9.97
C PHE A 25 -19.28 20.20 8.99
N ILE A 26 -20.02 21.17 9.53
CA ILE A 26 -20.74 22.19 8.75
C ILE A 26 -19.75 23.05 7.93
N SER A 27 -18.65 23.51 8.55
CA SER A 27 -17.64 24.31 7.86
C SER A 27 -16.92 23.51 6.76
N ARG A 28 -16.75 22.19 6.91
CA ARG A 28 -16.22 21.30 5.85
C ARG A 28 -17.16 21.22 4.66
N LEU A 29 -18.46 21.13 4.90
CA LEU A 29 -19.49 21.09 3.86
C LEU A 29 -19.40 22.32 2.94
N PHE A 30 -19.37 23.50 3.53
CA PHE A 30 -19.34 24.74 2.75
C PHE A 30 -18.00 25.04 2.10
N SER A 31 -16.89 24.66 2.73
CA SER A 31 -15.55 24.96 2.19
C SER A 31 -15.02 23.93 1.19
N ASN A 32 -15.60 22.73 1.10
CA ASN A 32 -15.14 21.65 0.22
C ASN A 32 -16.33 20.83 -0.32
N PRO A 33 -17.14 21.38 -1.22
CA PRO A 33 -18.32 20.70 -1.76
C PRO A 33 -17.97 19.38 -2.44
N ASP A 34 -16.81 19.28 -3.10
CA ASP A 34 -16.33 18.03 -3.73
C ASP A 34 -16.16 16.89 -2.71
N MET A 35 -15.73 17.19 -1.48
CA MET A 35 -15.61 16.18 -0.43
C MET A 35 -16.98 15.70 0.06
N LEU A 36 -17.98 16.56 0.09
CA LEU A 36 -19.35 16.18 0.42
C LEU A 36 -19.92 15.26 -0.66
N ILE A 37 -19.81 15.68 -1.92
CA ILE A 37 -20.26 14.89 -3.07
C ILE A 37 -19.60 13.51 -3.05
N GLN A 38 -18.29 13.46 -2.84
CA GLN A 38 -17.58 12.18 -2.73
C GLN A 38 -18.09 11.35 -1.56
N THR A 39 -18.34 11.96 -0.39
CA THR A 39 -18.83 11.24 0.79
C THR A 39 -20.19 10.62 0.53
N LEU A 40 -21.11 11.39 -0.04
CA LEU A 40 -22.44 10.92 -0.41
C LEU A 40 -22.36 9.81 -1.48
N PHE A 41 -21.54 10.00 -2.50
CA PHE A 41 -21.31 9.00 -3.55
C PHE A 41 -20.74 7.69 -2.97
N CYS A 42 -19.73 7.78 -2.11
CA CYS A 42 -19.19 6.60 -1.42
C CYS A 42 -20.23 5.91 -0.52
N PHE A 43 -21.09 6.67 0.14
CA PHE A 43 -22.18 6.12 0.94
C PHE A 43 -23.17 5.31 0.07
N LEU A 44 -23.55 5.86 -1.07
CA LEU A 44 -24.46 5.19 -2.02
C LEU A 44 -23.82 3.92 -2.58
N LEU A 45 -22.55 3.98 -2.97
CA LEU A 45 -21.82 2.81 -3.47
C LEU A 45 -21.75 1.69 -2.42
N ARG A 46 -21.45 2.04 -1.15
CA ARG A 46 -21.44 1.05 -0.05
C ARG A 46 -22.81 0.41 0.17
N LYS A 47 -23.88 1.21 0.11
CA LYS A 47 -25.27 0.71 0.27
C LYS A 47 -25.63 -0.29 -0.83
N GLN A 48 -25.11 -0.09 -2.05
CA GLN A 48 -25.36 -0.96 -3.20
C GLN A 48 -24.31 -2.08 -3.36
N ASN A 49 -23.36 -2.19 -2.42
CA ASN A 49 -22.20 -3.09 -2.53
C ASN A 49 -21.47 -2.98 -3.88
N SER A 50 -21.34 -1.75 -4.36
CA SER A 50 -20.77 -1.42 -5.66
C SER A 50 -19.46 -0.64 -5.51
N PHE A 51 -18.63 -0.68 -6.54
CA PHE A 51 -17.40 0.13 -6.59
C PHE A 51 -17.27 0.82 -7.94
N PHE A 52 -16.51 1.90 -7.95
CA PHE A 52 -16.28 2.70 -9.14
C PHE A 52 -14.81 3.09 -9.26
N SER A 53 -14.22 2.81 -10.43
CA SER A 53 -12.82 3.18 -10.70
C SER A 53 -12.74 4.63 -11.18
N ILE A 54 -11.90 5.43 -10.56
CA ILE A 54 -11.65 6.82 -10.93
C ILE A 54 -10.15 7.08 -11.07
N LYS A 55 -9.80 8.06 -11.92
CA LYS A 55 -8.45 8.61 -11.98
C LYS A 55 -8.31 9.74 -10.98
N THR A 56 -7.22 9.73 -10.24
CA THR A 56 -6.86 10.80 -9.30
C THR A 56 -5.39 11.19 -9.47
N LYS A 57 -4.97 12.23 -8.74
CA LYS A 57 -3.57 12.68 -8.72
C LYS A 57 -3.00 12.49 -7.32
N THR A 58 -1.78 12.00 -7.25
CA THR A 58 -0.98 11.98 -6.04
C THR A 58 -0.48 13.38 -5.69
N PHE A 59 0.07 13.56 -4.48
CA PHE A 59 0.60 14.85 -4.03
C PHE A 59 1.76 15.38 -4.90
N TRP A 60 2.46 14.49 -5.61
CA TRP A 60 3.53 14.88 -6.54
C TRP A 60 3.07 14.97 -8.00
N GLY A 61 1.76 14.83 -8.26
CA GLY A 61 1.15 15.04 -9.56
C GLY A 61 1.00 13.80 -10.45
N LYS A 62 1.50 12.63 -10.03
CA LYS A 62 1.33 11.36 -10.76
C LYS A 62 -0.16 11.00 -10.83
N LYS A 63 -0.63 10.59 -12.00
CA LYS A 63 -2.00 10.10 -12.18
C LYS A 63 -2.05 8.61 -11.82
N MET A 64 -3.08 8.21 -11.08
CA MET A 64 -3.36 6.81 -10.80
C MET A 64 -4.86 6.52 -10.76
N ASN A 65 -5.22 5.26 -10.99
CA ASN A 65 -6.58 4.77 -10.82
C ASN A 65 -6.75 4.31 -9.37
N VAL A 66 -7.90 4.60 -8.80
CA VAL A 66 -8.31 4.14 -7.46
C VAL A 66 -9.74 3.66 -7.50
N LEU A 67 -10.15 2.86 -6.53
CA LEU A 67 -11.50 2.30 -6.44
C LEU A 67 -12.28 2.95 -5.28
N LEU A 68 -13.36 3.63 -5.58
CA LEU A 68 -14.28 4.11 -4.53
C LEU A 68 -15.38 3.07 -4.30
N PRO A 69 -15.80 2.84 -3.05
CA PRO A 69 -15.58 3.64 -1.82
C PRO A 69 -14.45 3.14 -0.91
N GLU A 70 -13.43 2.48 -1.45
CA GLU A 70 -12.31 1.97 -0.67
C GLU A 70 -11.62 3.11 0.12
N VAL A 71 -11.11 2.81 1.35
CA VAL A 71 -10.66 3.82 2.31
C VAL A 71 -9.39 4.53 1.87
N VAL A 72 -8.36 3.75 1.47
CA VAL A 72 -7.07 4.26 0.97
C VAL A 72 -7.29 5.12 -0.28
N SER A 73 -8.12 4.65 -1.19
CA SER A 73 -8.55 5.36 -2.39
C SER A 73 -9.19 6.71 -2.09
N SER A 74 -10.04 6.73 -1.07
CA SER A 74 -10.72 7.95 -0.63
C SER A 74 -9.74 9.00 -0.12
N ASP A 75 -8.70 8.60 0.62
CA ASP A 75 -7.66 9.51 1.12
C ASP A 75 -6.76 10.00 -0.02
N ILE A 76 -6.32 9.12 -0.92
CA ILE A 76 -5.54 9.53 -2.11
C ILE A 76 -6.35 10.53 -2.94
N ARG A 77 -7.63 10.27 -3.16
CA ARG A 77 -8.51 11.17 -3.93
C ARG A 77 -8.64 12.55 -3.29
N ARG A 78 -8.78 12.60 -1.96
CA ARG A 78 -9.02 13.84 -1.20
C ARG A 78 -7.76 14.65 -0.97
N PHE A 79 -6.68 13.98 -0.62
CA PHE A 79 -5.48 14.61 -0.08
C PHE A 79 -4.24 14.41 -0.97
N GLY A 80 -4.30 13.44 -1.89
CA GLY A 80 -3.18 13.08 -2.75
C GLY A 80 -2.15 12.16 -2.10
N PHE A 81 -2.38 11.72 -0.85
CA PHE A 81 -1.44 10.86 -0.13
C PHE A 81 -2.13 9.99 0.92
N ILE A 82 -1.42 8.96 1.35
CA ILE A 82 -1.68 8.11 2.50
C ILE A 82 -0.41 8.03 3.33
N GLU A 83 -0.52 7.62 4.59
CA GLU A 83 0.60 7.28 5.48
C GLU A 83 1.80 8.25 5.34
N GLU A 84 1.62 9.47 5.87
CA GLU A 84 2.63 10.54 5.81
C GLU A 84 4.02 10.07 6.23
N SER A 85 4.11 9.26 7.29
CA SER A 85 5.37 8.74 7.85
C SER A 85 6.09 7.83 6.86
N VAL A 86 5.37 6.90 6.22
CA VAL A 86 5.92 5.97 5.21
C VAL A 86 6.37 6.74 3.96
N ALA A 87 5.52 7.65 3.45
CA ALA A 87 5.89 8.50 2.31
C ALA A 87 7.13 9.35 2.61
N SER A 88 7.20 9.95 3.82
CA SER A 88 8.35 10.75 4.26
C SER A 88 9.62 9.90 4.40
N PHE A 89 9.51 8.70 4.94
CA PHE A 89 10.62 7.75 5.06
C PHE A 89 11.20 7.41 3.68
N ILE A 90 10.35 7.00 2.74
CA ILE A 90 10.77 6.67 1.38
C ILE A 90 11.46 7.87 0.71
N ILE A 91 10.88 9.08 0.79
CA ILE A 91 11.48 10.28 0.20
C ILE A 91 12.85 10.61 0.81
N ASN A 92 13.04 10.39 2.09
CA ASN A 92 14.29 10.69 2.77
C ASN A 92 15.41 9.71 2.41
N PHE A 93 15.11 8.42 2.38
CA PHE A 93 16.11 7.36 2.33
C PHE A 93 16.34 6.75 0.95
N ALA A 94 15.34 6.73 0.05
CA ALA A 94 15.52 6.28 -1.32
C ALA A 94 16.28 7.30 -2.17
N SER A 95 17.06 6.85 -3.13
CA SER A 95 17.87 7.69 -4.04
C SER A 95 17.76 7.22 -5.49
N GLU A 96 18.19 8.06 -6.42
CA GLU A 96 18.26 7.69 -7.84
C GLU A 96 19.21 6.52 -8.02
N GLY A 97 18.81 5.52 -8.80
CA GLY A 97 19.57 4.30 -9.05
C GLY A 97 19.33 3.17 -8.04
N ASP A 98 18.65 3.43 -6.90
CA ASP A 98 18.40 2.38 -5.91
C ASP A 98 17.45 1.29 -6.44
N CYS A 99 17.61 0.07 -5.91
CA CYS A 99 16.62 -1.00 -6.00
C CYS A 99 15.77 -1.01 -4.73
N LEU A 100 14.46 -0.89 -4.88
CA LEU A 100 13.51 -0.87 -3.77
C LEU A 100 12.49 -1.99 -3.91
N ILE A 101 11.95 -2.44 -2.75
CA ILE A 101 10.92 -3.48 -2.70
C ILE A 101 9.69 -2.93 -1.96
N ASP A 102 8.49 -3.21 -2.52
CA ASP A 102 7.19 -2.84 -1.97
C ASP A 102 6.35 -4.11 -1.77
N VAL A 103 6.36 -4.65 -0.54
CA VAL A 103 5.54 -5.80 -0.14
C VAL A 103 4.19 -5.29 0.33
N GLY A 104 3.10 -5.81 -0.27
CA GLY A 104 1.75 -5.29 -0.08
C GLY A 104 1.55 -3.97 -0.86
N ALA A 105 1.83 -4.02 -2.16
CA ALA A 105 1.82 -2.82 -3.00
C ALA A 105 0.42 -2.22 -3.23
N HIS A 106 -0.64 -2.98 -2.97
CA HIS A 106 -2.04 -2.57 -3.14
C HIS A 106 -2.27 -1.97 -4.55
N PHE A 107 -2.78 -0.76 -4.66
CA PHE A 107 -2.97 -0.07 -5.96
C PHE A 107 -1.70 0.61 -6.49
N GLY A 108 -0.56 0.49 -5.80
CA GLY A 108 0.75 0.95 -6.25
C GLY A 108 1.08 2.40 -5.89
N PHE A 109 0.47 2.98 -4.87
CA PHE A 109 0.80 4.35 -4.45
C PHE A 109 2.29 4.49 -4.08
N PHE A 110 2.79 3.61 -3.22
CA PHE A 110 4.20 3.63 -2.82
C PHE A 110 5.12 3.14 -3.94
N SER A 111 4.72 2.14 -4.70
CA SER A 111 5.48 1.69 -5.87
C SER A 111 5.73 2.83 -6.87
N LEU A 112 4.70 3.65 -7.17
CA LEU A 112 4.82 4.82 -8.05
C LEU A 112 5.71 5.92 -7.45
N LEU A 113 5.60 6.18 -6.13
CA LEU A 113 6.45 7.14 -5.44
C LEU A 113 7.92 6.71 -5.49
N MET A 114 8.20 5.46 -5.16
CA MET A 114 9.53 4.84 -5.22
C MET A 114 10.10 4.95 -6.63
N ALA A 115 9.35 4.56 -7.66
CA ALA A 115 9.79 4.58 -9.05
C ALA A 115 10.14 5.99 -9.55
N ASP A 116 9.34 6.99 -9.17
CA ASP A 116 9.63 8.36 -9.51
C ASP A 116 10.86 8.89 -8.77
N ILE A 117 11.20 8.38 -7.57
CA ILE A 117 12.41 8.76 -6.83
C ILE A 117 13.65 8.09 -7.44
N VAL A 118 13.62 6.75 -7.62
CA VAL A 118 14.79 6.00 -8.09
C VAL A 118 15.11 6.27 -9.57
N GLY A 119 14.15 6.78 -10.33
CA GLY A 119 14.36 7.18 -11.72
C GLY A 119 14.60 5.98 -12.65
N LYS A 120 15.10 6.28 -13.86
CA LYS A 120 15.25 5.27 -14.93
C LYS A 120 16.38 4.24 -14.67
N THR A 121 17.33 4.59 -13.82
CA THR A 121 18.49 3.73 -13.49
C THR A 121 18.23 2.85 -12.27
N GLY A 122 17.19 3.14 -11.49
CA GLY A 122 16.77 2.31 -10.38
C GLY A 122 15.62 1.37 -10.74
N SER A 123 15.23 0.52 -9.79
CA SER A 123 14.14 -0.45 -9.95
C SER A 123 13.26 -0.51 -8.72
N VAL A 124 11.99 -0.89 -8.93
CA VAL A 124 11.03 -1.17 -7.85
C VAL A 124 10.41 -2.54 -8.10
N HIS A 125 10.46 -3.41 -7.11
CA HIS A 125 9.88 -4.75 -7.17
C HIS A 125 8.68 -4.79 -6.23
N SER A 126 7.48 -4.91 -6.79
CA SER A 126 6.22 -4.79 -6.06
C SER A 126 5.49 -6.11 -6.01
N PHE A 127 4.94 -6.45 -4.82
CA PHE A 127 4.24 -7.69 -4.57
C PHE A 127 2.83 -7.39 -4.06
N GLU A 128 1.84 -7.93 -4.77
CA GLU A 128 0.42 -7.81 -4.41
C GLU A 128 -0.31 -9.10 -4.77
N PRO A 129 -0.71 -9.92 -3.78
CA PRO A 129 -1.28 -11.24 -4.03
C PRO A 129 -2.70 -11.22 -4.57
N THR A 130 -3.51 -10.22 -4.21
CA THR A 130 -4.95 -10.19 -4.49
C THR A 130 -5.24 -9.88 -5.96
N PRO A 131 -5.93 -10.75 -6.72
CA PRO A 131 -6.14 -10.56 -8.15
C PRO A 131 -6.84 -9.25 -8.53
N SER A 132 -7.87 -8.85 -7.76
CA SER A 132 -8.62 -7.61 -7.99
C SER A 132 -7.74 -6.38 -7.82
N THR A 133 -7.00 -6.30 -6.74
CA THR A 133 -6.08 -5.22 -6.39
C THR A 133 -4.90 -5.17 -7.37
N PHE A 134 -4.31 -6.33 -7.68
CA PHE A 134 -3.23 -6.46 -8.66
C PHE A 134 -3.63 -5.96 -10.05
N SER A 135 -4.88 -6.16 -10.46
CA SER A 135 -5.35 -5.66 -11.74
C SER A 135 -5.34 -4.13 -11.83
N VAL A 136 -5.58 -3.44 -10.72
CA VAL A 136 -5.51 -1.97 -10.63
C VAL A 136 -4.05 -1.52 -10.58
N LEU A 137 -3.21 -2.18 -9.78
CA LEU A 137 -1.75 -1.97 -9.75
C LEU A 137 -1.18 -2.02 -11.17
N LYS A 138 -1.45 -3.10 -11.90
CA LYS A 138 -0.99 -3.28 -13.29
C LYS A 138 -1.38 -2.13 -14.22
N LYS A 139 -2.60 -1.59 -14.08
CA LYS A 139 -3.05 -0.42 -14.85
C LYS A 139 -2.29 0.85 -14.45
N ASN A 140 -1.99 1.00 -13.16
CA ASN A 140 -1.34 2.20 -12.65
C ASN A 140 0.11 2.33 -13.09
N ILE A 141 0.83 1.20 -13.19
CA ILE A 141 2.25 1.18 -13.55
C ILE A 141 2.51 1.00 -15.05
N SER A 142 1.47 0.92 -15.89
CA SER A 142 1.60 0.55 -17.32
C SER A 142 2.54 1.44 -18.14
N PHE A 143 2.92 2.60 -17.63
CA PHE A 143 3.84 3.55 -18.25
C PHE A 143 5.20 3.66 -17.53
N ASP A 144 5.42 2.86 -16.48
CA ASP A 144 6.63 2.88 -15.66
C ASP A 144 7.48 1.64 -15.93
N ASN A 145 8.54 1.77 -16.73
CA ASN A 145 9.39 0.65 -17.16
C ASN A 145 10.36 0.16 -16.07
N ASN A 146 10.42 0.82 -14.93
CA ASN A 146 11.28 0.50 -13.80
C ASN A 146 10.52 -0.13 -12.61
N ILE A 147 9.24 -0.52 -12.81
CA ILE A 147 8.45 -1.25 -11.81
C ILE A 147 8.18 -2.67 -12.30
N PHE A 148 8.59 -3.66 -11.50
CA PHE A 148 8.38 -5.08 -11.72
C PHE A 148 7.32 -5.58 -10.74
N ILE A 149 6.18 -6.02 -11.24
CA ILE A 149 5.05 -6.47 -10.39
C ILE A 149 4.92 -7.98 -10.35
N ASN A 150 4.64 -8.49 -9.16
CA ASN A 150 4.50 -9.91 -8.88
C ASN A 150 3.18 -10.17 -8.17
N ARG A 151 2.38 -11.11 -8.70
CA ARG A 151 1.12 -11.52 -8.08
C ARG A 151 1.34 -12.66 -7.08
N ASN A 152 2.20 -12.41 -6.10
CA ASN A 152 2.56 -13.35 -5.05
C ASN A 152 2.45 -12.65 -3.70
N ALA A 153 2.13 -13.40 -2.66
CA ALA A 153 2.42 -13.00 -1.29
C ALA A 153 3.89 -13.33 -0.97
N ILE A 154 4.54 -12.50 -0.18
CA ILE A 154 5.85 -12.84 0.39
C ILE A 154 5.61 -13.64 1.67
N TRP A 155 6.32 -14.77 1.78
CA TRP A 155 6.16 -15.73 2.86
C TRP A 155 7.49 -16.42 3.20
N ASP A 156 7.49 -17.26 4.23
CA ASP A 156 8.67 -18.04 4.62
C ASP A 156 8.88 -19.33 3.79
N LEU A 157 7.92 -19.69 2.94
CA LEU A 157 7.95 -20.86 2.06
C LEU A 157 7.28 -20.56 0.72
N ASP A 158 7.75 -21.24 -0.34
CA ASP A 158 7.07 -21.27 -1.64
C ASP A 158 5.93 -22.30 -1.60
N THR A 159 4.71 -21.81 -1.54
CA THR A 159 3.51 -22.64 -1.42
C THR A 159 2.25 -21.90 -1.91
N GLU A 160 1.09 -22.41 -1.61
CA GLU A 160 -0.18 -21.70 -1.70
C GLU A 160 -0.77 -21.51 -0.30
N ILE A 161 -1.26 -20.31 -0.04
CA ILE A 161 -1.97 -19.96 1.19
C ILE A 161 -3.37 -19.47 0.86
N GLU A 162 -4.26 -19.57 1.85
CA GLU A 162 -5.61 -19.04 1.76
C GLU A 162 -5.66 -17.63 2.33
N LEU A 163 -6.13 -16.68 1.52
CA LEU A 163 -6.26 -15.28 1.86
C LEU A 163 -7.73 -14.90 1.91
N ASN A 164 -8.12 -14.13 2.93
CA ASN A 164 -9.44 -13.54 3.03
C ASN A 164 -9.52 -12.29 2.14
N ASP A 165 -10.31 -12.35 1.09
CA ASP A 165 -10.58 -11.21 0.19
C ASP A 165 -11.91 -10.56 0.60
N TYR A 166 -11.83 -9.35 1.13
CA TYR A 166 -12.99 -8.55 1.54
C TYR A 166 -13.61 -7.77 0.38
N GLY A 167 -13.13 -8.01 -0.84
CA GLY A 167 -13.61 -7.38 -2.06
C GLY A 167 -13.06 -5.97 -2.30
N PRO A 168 -13.31 -5.40 -3.50
CA PRO A 168 -12.68 -4.15 -3.96
C PRO A 168 -12.93 -2.92 -3.07
N SER A 169 -14.07 -2.90 -2.37
CA SER A 169 -14.42 -1.79 -1.46
C SER A 169 -13.70 -1.83 -0.11
N SER A 170 -13.06 -2.94 0.20
CA SER A 170 -12.42 -3.23 1.50
C SER A 170 -11.05 -3.89 1.32
N SER A 171 -10.44 -3.75 0.15
CA SER A 171 -9.20 -4.43 -0.25
C SER A 171 -7.99 -4.09 0.63
N ALA A 172 -8.00 -2.96 1.32
CA ALA A 172 -6.98 -2.60 2.31
C ALA A 172 -6.98 -3.52 3.57
N PHE A 173 -7.95 -4.42 3.69
CA PHE A 173 -8.07 -5.35 4.83
C PHE A 173 -7.89 -6.81 4.43
N ASN A 174 -7.48 -7.05 3.17
CA ASN A 174 -7.22 -8.41 2.69
C ASN A 174 -6.07 -9.02 3.48
N SER A 175 -6.33 -10.11 4.18
CA SER A 175 -5.39 -10.68 5.14
C SER A 175 -5.58 -12.19 5.26
N ILE A 176 -4.54 -12.89 5.70
CA ILE A 176 -4.59 -14.29 6.09
C ILE A 176 -5.41 -14.46 7.38
N HIS A 177 -5.35 -13.47 8.25
CA HIS A 177 -6.07 -13.44 9.50
C HIS A 177 -7.46 -12.79 9.34
N GLU A 178 -8.35 -13.01 10.30
CA GLU A 178 -9.62 -12.30 10.32
C GLU A 178 -9.41 -10.80 10.58
N SER A 179 -10.19 -9.96 9.92
CA SER A 179 -10.09 -8.50 10.09
C SER A 179 -10.21 -8.10 11.57
N ARG A 180 -9.35 -7.17 11.99
CA ARG A 180 -9.31 -6.59 13.34
C ARG A 180 -10.62 -5.93 13.76
N ASP A 181 -11.33 -5.33 12.84
CA ASP A 181 -12.60 -4.65 13.10
C ASP A 181 -13.79 -5.52 12.69
N LYS A 182 -13.98 -6.64 13.44
CA LYS A 182 -15.11 -7.56 13.23
C LYS A 182 -16.44 -6.80 13.13
N ARG A 183 -16.66 -5.79 13.97
CA ARG A 183 -17.93 -5.03 14.03
C ARG A 183 -18.18 -4.19 12.78
N LYS A 184 -17.14 -3.68 12.14
CA LYS A 184 -17.25 -2.78 10.98
C LYS A 184 -17.34 -3.54 9.66
N TYR A 185 -16.77 -4.76 9.61
CA TYR A 185 -16.65 -5.57 8.39
C TYR A 185 -17.39 -6.90 8.44
N GLU A 186 -18.13 -7.20 9.51
CA GLU A 186 -18.99 -8.40 9.63
C GLU A 186 -19.96 -8.59 8.46
N LYS A 187 -20.30 -7.50 7.76
CA LYS A 187 -21.17 -7.50 6.57
C LYS A 187 -20.40 -7.43 5.24
N ALA A 188 -19.07 -7.37 5.25
CA ALA A 188 -18.30 -7.39 4.02
C ALA A 188 -18.33 -8.81 3.43
N ILE A 189 -18.52 -8.90 2.11
CA ILE A 189 -18.44 -10.18 1.40
C ILE A 189 -17.00 -10.66 1.57
N LYS A 190 -16.85 -11.76 2.32
CA LYS A 190 -15.57 -12.40 2.56
C LYS A 190 -15.48 -13.61 1.65
N ASN A 191 -14.59 -13.55 0.68
CA ASN A 191 -14.22 -14.70 -0.13
C ASN A 191 -12.85 -15.19 0.34
N LYS A 192 -12.66 -16.50 0.31
CA LYS A 192 -11.35 -17.11 0.49
C LYS A 192 -10.76 -17.39 -0.89
N ILE A 193 -9.57 -16.88 -1.12
CA ILE A 193 -8.85 -17.07 -2.37
C ILE A 193 -7.50 -17.73 -2.10
N LYS A 194 -7.08 -18.63 -3.01
CA LYS A 194 -5.74 -19.20 -2.97
C LYS A 194 -4.78 -18.27 -3.68
N VAL A 195 -3.66 -17.97 -3.02
CA VAL A 195 -2.60 -17.13 -3.56
C VAL A 195 -1.26 -17.86 -3.44
N LYS A 196 -0.44 -17.75 -4.47
CA LYS A 196 0.92 -18.29 -4.44
C LYS A 196 1.81 -17.42 -3.56
N THR A 197 2.67 -18.07 -2.81
CA THR A 197 3.70 -17.41 -2.01
C THR A 197 5.07 -17.61 -2.64
N LEU A 198 6.02 -16.79 -2.23
CA LEU A 198 7.43 -16.97 -2.50
C LEU A 198 8.29 -16.38 -1.36
N ARG A 199 9.50 -16.91 -1.19
CA ARG A 199 10.49 -16.34 -0.30
C ARG A 199 11.16 -15.15 -0.96
N LEU A 200 11.29 -14.05 -0.23
CA LEU A 200 11.97 -12.87 -0.78
C LEU A 200 13.46 -13.11 -1.02
N ASP A 201 14.11 -13.93 -0.20
CA ASP A 201 15.51 -14.38 -0.41
C ASP A 201 15.71 -15.02 -1.78
N ASP A 202 14.80 -15.92 -2.18
CA ASP A 202 14.90 -16.63 -3.46
C ASP A 202 14.65 -15.67 -4.63
N TYR A 203 13.64 -14.80 -4.52
CA TYR A 203 13.37 -13.78 -5.53
C TYR A 203 14.56 -12.86 -5.76
N VAL A 204 15.16 -12.35 -4.69
CA VAL A 204 16.32 -11.42 -4.75
C VAL A 204 17.53 -12.12 -5.36
N ARG A 205 17.81 -13.39 -4.98
CA ARG A 205 18.86 -14.19 -5.57
C ARG A 205 18.64 -14.40 -7.07
N ASP A 206 17.45 -14.84 -7.46
CA ASP A 206 17.14 -15.24 -8.84
C ASP A 206 17.14 -14.04 -9.80
N HIS A 207 16.79 -12.85 -9.30
CA HIS A 207 16.84 -11.60 -10.06
C HIS A 207 18.16 -10.84 -9.91
N GLN A 208 19.09 -11.33 -9.08
CA GLN A 208 20.42 -10.73 -8.84
C GLN A 208 20.33 -9.26 -8.44
N ILE A 209 19.37 -8.91 -7.58
CA ILE A 209 19.14 -7.55 -7.10
C ILE A 209 19.66 -7.36 -5.67
N ILE A 210 20.01 -6.11 -5.34
CA ILE A 210 20.44 -5.72 -3.99
C ILE A 210 19.49 -4.63 -3.51
N PRO A 211 18.48 -4.96 -2.69
CA PRO A 211 17.51 -3.99 -2.23
C PRO A 211 18.13 -3.01 -1.21
N LYS A 212 17.95 -1.72 -1.46
CA LYS A 212 18.38 -0.65 -0.55
C LYS A 212 17.33 -0.34 0.52
N LEU A 213 16.06 -0.44 0.18
CA LEU A 213 14.93 -0.20 1.07
C LEU A 213 13.80 -1.17 0.75
N ILE A 214 13.19 -1.73 1.79
CA ILE A 214 12.04 -2.62 1.69
C ILE A 214 10.91 -2.07 2.55
N LYS A 215 9.75 -1.77 1.92
CA LYS A 215 8.50 -1.50 2.63
C LYS A 215 7.76 -2.82 2.80
N ILE A 216 7.28 -3.10 4.01
CA ILE A 216 6.49 -4.29 4.35
C ILE A 216 5.20 -3.83 5.01
N ASP A 217 4.09 -4.19 4.37
CA ASP A 217 2.74 -3.95 4.84
C ASP A 217 1.91 -5.17 4.36
N ALA A 218 1.92 -6.21 5.19
CA ALA A 218 1.42 -7.54 4.85
C ALA A 218 0.19 -7.93 5.66
N GLU A 219 -0.49 -6.94 6.25
CA GLU A 219 -1.76 -7.10 6.99
C GLU A 219 -1.70 -8.28 8.00
N SER A 220 -0.75 -8.16 8.94
CA SER A 220 -0.47 -9.12 10.03
C SER A 220 0.32 -10.38 9.63
N ALA A 221 0.96 -10.39 8.46
CA ALA A 221 1.86 -11.45 8.01
C ALA A 221 3.35 -11.04 8.03
N GLU A 222 3.70 -9.92 8.66
CA GLU A 222 5.03 -9.32 8.65
C GLU A 222 6.10 -10.28 9.19
N TYR A 223 5.76 -11.09 10.19
CA TYR A 223 6.68 -12.08 10.75
C TYR A 223 7.09 -13.14 9.71
N GLN A 224 6.15 -13.64 8.94
CA GLN A 224 6.40 -14.63 7.88
C GLN A 224 7.21 -14.02 6.74
N VAL A 225 6.93 -12.75 6.40
CA VAL A 225 7.73 -12.01 5.43
C VAL A 225 9.19 -11.93 5.89
N LEU A 226 9.44 -11.54 7.14
CA LEU A 226 10.79 -11.44 7.69
C LEU A 226 11.52 -12.79 7.70
N LYS A 227 10.83 -13.88 8.04
CA LYS A 227 11.39 -15.24 7.95
C LYS A 227 11.75 -15.66 6.51
N GLY A 228 11.04 -15.14 5.52
CA GLY A 228 11.32 -15.36 4.11
C GLY A 228 12.48 -14.55 3.56
N MET A 229 13.15 -13.72 4.39
CA MET A 229 14.22 -12.81 3.96
C MET A 229 15.45 -12.81 4.88
N ASP A 230 15.73 -13.93 5.56
CA ASP A 230 16.83 -14.07 6.51
C ASP A 230 18.21 -13.73 5.90
N ASN A 231 18.47 -14.14 4.65
CA ASN A 231 19.71 -13.83 3.95
C ASN A 231 19.83 -12.36 3.56
N ILE A 232 18.70 -11.75 3.16
CA ILE A 232 18.65 -10.31 2.86
C ILE A 232 18.98 -9.52 4.12
N LEU A 233 18.35 -9.87 5.26
CA LEU A 233 18.57 -9.20 6.54
C LEU A 233 20.01 -9.31 7.01
N SER A 234 20.60 -10.52 6.94
CA SER A 234 21.92 -10.79 7.49
C SER A 234 23.09 -10.38 6.58
N LYS A 235 22.88 -10.28 5.26
CA LYS A 235 23.97 -10.05 4.29
C LYS A 235 23.88 -8.73 3.53
N MET A 236 22.66 -8.17 3.37
CA MET A 236 22.44 -6.97 2.56
C MET A 236 22.06 -5.75 3.41
N GLU A 237 21.53 -5.96 4.60
CA GLU A 237 21.17 -4.93 5.59
C GLU A 237 20.36 -3.77 4.99
N PRO A 238 19.23 -4.04 4.30
CA PRO A 238 18.40 -2.98 3.74
C PRO A 238 17.73 -2.16 4.83
N LEU A 239 17.37 -0.93 4.50
CA LEU A 239 16.46 -0.16 5.35
C LEU A 239 15.06 -0.76 5.29
N LEU A 240 14.46 -0.99 6.46
CA LEU A 240 13.11 -1.54 6.56
C LEU A 240 12.10 -0.47 6.98
N CYS A 241 10.96 -0.46 6.32
CA CYS A 241 9.76 0.26 6.73
C CYS A 241 8.63 -0.75 6.89
N ILE A 242 8.29 -1.09 8.12
CA ILE A 242 7.33 -2.16 8.43
C ILE A 242 6.10 -1.55 9.11
N GLU A 243 4.91 -1.88 8.61
CA GLU A 243 3.66 -1.65 9.32
C GLU A 243 3.37 -2.84 10.23
N LEU A 244 3.48 -2.63 11.54
CA LEU A 244 3.21 -3.66 12.54
C LEU A 244 1.79 -3.50 13.08
N GLY A 245 0.97 -4.47 12.80
CA GLY A 245 -0.44 -4.39 13.08
C GLY A 245 -1.04 -5.59 13.81
N ASP A 246 -0.42 -6.02 14.88
CA ASP A 246 -0.67 -7.24 15.64
C ASP A 246 -1.66 -7.15 16.81
N LEU A 247 -2.37 -6.06 16.96
CA LEU A 247 -3.18 -5.74 18.15
C LEU A 247 -4.24 -6.81 18.50
N GLY A 248 -3.80 -7.88 19.19
CA GLY A 248 -4.68 -8.88 19.79
C GLY A 248 -5.37 -9.84 18.81
N ILE A 249 -4.82 -10.06 17.62
CA ILE A 249 -5.31 -11.06 16.67
C ILE A 249 -4.75 -12.43 17.05
N GLU A 250 -5.62 -13.42 17.21
CA GLU A 250 -5.22 -14.79 17.49
C GLU A 250 -4.35 -15.36 16.35
N GLY A 251 -3.23 -15.98 16.70
CA GLY A 251 -2.27 -16.54 15.74
C GLY A 251 -1.27 -15.56 15.15
N VAL A 252 -1.38 -14.25 15.45
CA VAL A 252 -0.41 -13.24 15.03
C VAL A 252 0.67 -13.05 16.09
N ILE A 253 1.93 -13.07 15.67
CA ILE A 253 3.07 -12.81 16.55
C ILE A 253 3.09 -11.32 16.90
N SER A 254 3.23 -11.03 18.19
CA SER A 254 3.22 -9.63 18.64
C SER A 254 4.42 -8.85 18.10
N SER A 255 4.21 -7.59 17.74
CA SER A 255 5.25 -6.67 17.27
C SER A 255 6.46 -6.61 18.21
N LYS A 256 6.27 -6.76 19.53
CA LYS A 256 7.35 -6.86 20.52
C LYS A 256 8.28 -8.07 20.36
N LYS A 257 7.84 -9.09 19.61
CA LYS A 257 8.66 -10.29 19.32
C LYS A 257 9.28 -10.23 17.93
N ILE A 258 8.85 -9.27 17.11
CA ILE A 258 9.36 -9.03 15.76
C ILE A 258 10.55 -8.07 15.80
N ILE A 259 10.53 -7.12 16.73
CA ILE A 259 11.61 -6.14 16.99
C ILE A 259 12.56 -6.69 18.06
#